data_3734186be0154188fe67afecca99e840
#
_entry.id   3734186be0154188fe67afecca99e840
#
_cell.length_a   1.000
_cell.length_b   1.000
_cell.length_c   1.000
_cell.angle_alpha   90.00
_cell.angle_beta   90.00
_cell.angle_gamma   90.00
#
_symmetry.space_group_name_H-M   'P 1'
#
loop_
_entity.id
_entity.type
_entity.pdbx_description
1 polymer ?
#
loop_
_entity_poly.entity_id
_entity_poly.type
_entity_poly.pdbx_seq_one_letter_code
_entity_poly.pdbx_strand_id
1 'polypeptide(L)'
;EIEEINGNIWTSSTVRGFSTLLAEFLYKFLGHMSQGKYVPNEAFNAPEEFILGLLNGYFSGDGSVNGNTISATSVSEILLIGIQHLCSKIGVFCTLQKVQPSIKFPNAFMQHVLRINGHWSKIFASKVKMIENKKQLKLNKIVEKSKVKRHINYDTQENVVLDPILSI
;
A
#
# COMPACT_ATOMS: atom_id res chain seq x y z
N GLU A 1 -16.58 4.67 -19.42
CA GLU A 1 -17.35 3.47 -19.82
C GLU A 1 -18.31 3.11 -18.68
N ILE A 2 -19.51 2.72 -19.04
CA ILE A 2 -20.53 2.26 -18.09
C ILE A 2 -20.78 0.80 -18.44
N GLU A 3 -20.50 -0.10 -17.50
CA GLU A 3 -20.79 -1.52 -17.66
C GLU A 3 -21.83 -1.93 -16.61
N GLU A 4 -22.85 -2.64 -17.04
CA GLU A 4 -23.83 -3.26 -16.16
C GLU A 4 -23.56 -4.75 -16.07
N ILE A 5 -23.13 -5.21 -14.89
CA ILE A 5 -22.87 -6.61 -14.60
C ILE A 5 -23.73 -7.04 -13.42
N ASN A 6 -24.62 -8.00 -13.64
CA ASN A 6 -25.53 -8.54 -12.59
C ASN A 6 -26.37 -7.47 -11.87
N GLY A 7 -26.88 -6.47 -12.60
CA GLY A 7 -27.70 -5.39 -12.03
C GLY A 7 -26.92 -4.32 -11.26
N ASN A 8 -25.58 -4.39 -11.24
CA ASN A 8 -24.74 -3.35 -10.70
C ASN A 8 -24.14 -2.50 -11.81
N ILE A 9 -24.30 -1.18 -11.69
CA ILE A 9 -23.71 -0.21 -12.62
C ILE A 9 -22.28 0.11 -12.14
N TRP A 10 -21.30 -0.22 -12.97
CA TRP A 10 -19.89 0.14 -12.75
C TRP A 10 -19.54 1.32 -13.64
N THR A 11 -19.03 2.39 -13.02
CA THR A 11 -18.50 3.53 -13.75
C THR A 11 -17.00 3.58 -13.59
N SER A 12 -16.27 3.60 -14.69
CA SER A 12 -14.82 3.82 -14.69
C SER A 12 -14.49 5.12 -15.40
N SER A 13 -13.54 5.88 -14.82
CA SER A 13 -13.00 7.09 -15.45
C SER A 13 -11.55 6.85 -15.81
N THR A 14 -11.22 7.07 -17.08
CA THR A 14 -9.85 6.92 -17.59
C THR A 14 -9.29 8.27 -17.99
N VAL A 15 -8.13 8.63 -17.46
CA VAL A 15 -7.34 9.79 -17.91
C VAL A 15 -6.21 9.27 -18.77
N ARG A 16 -6.10 9.78 -20.01
CA ARG A 16 -5.04 9.40 -20.95
C ARG A 16 -4.15 10.61 -21.22
N GLY A 17 -2.85 10.43 -21.02
CA GLY A 17 -1.82 11.40 -21.42
C GLY A 17 -1.03 10.85 -22.60
N PHE A 18 -0.76 11.70 -23.59
CA PHE A 18 0.01 11.34 -24.78
C PHE A 18 1.36 12.07 -24.73
N SER A 19 2.39 11.37 -24.24
CA SER A 19 3.77 11.86 -24.22
C SER A 19 4.73 10.68 -24.23
N THR A 20 5.48 10.53 -25.32
CA THR A 20 6.50 9.47 -25.44
C THR A 20 7.59 9.66 -24.37
N LEU A 21 8.05 10.90 -24.17
CA LEU A 21 9.08 11.23 -23.18
C LEU A 21 8.63 10.85 -21.76
N LEU A 22 7.40 11.21 -21.38
CA LEU A 22 6.87 10.86 -20.07
C LEU A 22 6.70 9.34 -19.92
N ALA A 23 6.25 8.64 -20.95
CA ALA A 23 6.11 7.19 -20.93
C ALA A 23 7.45 6.49 -20.74
N GLU A 24 8.49 6.89 -21.48
CA GLU A 24 9.85 6.36 -21.34
C GLU A 24 10.44 6.65 -19.95
N PHE A 25 10.24 7.86 -19.44
CA PHE A 25 10.65 8.23 -18.09
C PHE A 25 9.99 7.31 -17.06
N LEU A 26 8.66 7.14 -17.10
CA LEU A 26 7.92 6.31 -16.17
C LEU A 26 8.33 4.83 -16.27
N TYR A 27 8.59 4.31 -17.46
CA TYR A 27 9.08 2.95 -17.64
C TYR A 27 10.44 2.72 -16.97
N LYS A 28 11.35 3.67 -17.15
CA LYS A 28 12.70 3.60 -16.55
C LYS A 28 12.67 3.83 -15.04
N PHE A 29 11.74 4.64 -14.57
CA PHE A 29 11.70 5.08 -13.18
C PHE A 29 10.86 4.17 -12.27
N LEU A 30 9.77 3.57 -12.79
CA LEU A 30 8.82 2.78 -12.00
C LEU A 30 8.72 1.30 -12.45
N GLY A 31 9.43 0.94 -13.50
CA GLY A 31 9.33 -0.37 -14.12
C GLY A 31 8.14 -0.51 -15.07
N HIS A 32 8.05 -1.67 -15.68
CA HIS A 32 7.08 -1.97 -16.73
C HIS A 32 6.27 -3.22 -16.39
N MET A 33 5.02 -3.26 -16.84
CA MET A 33 4.06 -4.33 -16.57
C MET A 33 3.79 -4.57 -15.07
N SER A 34 2.81 -5.39 -14.74
CA SER A 34 2.39 -5.63 -13.36
C SER A 34 3.47 -6.30 -12.50
N GLN A 35 4.32 -7.14 -13.11
CA GLN A 35 5.38 -7.87 -12.40
C GLN A 35 6.68 -7.09 -12.27
N GLY A 36 6.98 -6.23 -13.25
CA GLY A 36 8.24 -5.48 -13.29
C GLY A 36 8.21 -4.13 -12.58
N LYS A 37 7.13 -3.79 -11.88
CA LYS A 37 7.03 -2.55 -11.10
C LYS A 37 7.93 -2.60 -9.87
N TYR A 38 8.52 -1.46 -9.52
CA TYR A 38 9.34 -1.30 -8.31
C TYR A 38 9.27 0.14 -7.79
N VAL A 39 9.74 0.36 -6.58
CA VAL A 39 10.01 1.68 -6.03
C VAL A 39 11.42 2.08 -6.45
N PRO A 40 11.62 3.22 -7.11
CA PRO A 40 12.95 3.64 -7.54
C PRO A 40 13.86 3.93 -6.35
N ASN A 41 15.17 3.66 -6.50
CA ASN A 41 16.15 3.82 -5.42
C ASN A 41 16.20 5.25 -4.88
N GLU A 42 15.98 6.24 -5.73
CA GLU A 42 15.95 7.65 -5.38
C GLU A 42 14.87 7.98 -4.35
N ALA A 43 13.75 7.25 -4.39
CA ALA A 43 12.65 7.45 -3.43
C ALA A 43 13.06 7.13 -1.99
N PHE A 44 14.01 6.21 -1.79
CA PHE A 44 14.45 5.84 -0.44
C PHE A 44 15.30 6.94 0.24
N ASN A 45 15.88 7.84 -0.54
CA ASN A 45 16.67 8.97 -0.03
C ASN A 45 15.95 10.31 -0.21
N ALA A 46 14.70 10.28 -0.67
CA ALA A 46 13.90 11.47 -0.88
C ALA A 46 13.41 12.08 0.46
N PRO A 47 13.08 13.37 0.49
CA PRO A 47 12.42 14.02 1.62
C PRO A 47 11.10 13.33 1.99
N GLU A 48 10.68 13.47 3.26
CA GLU A 48 9.45 12.81 3.77
C GLU A 48 8.22 13.22 2.95
N GLU A 49 8.13 14.47 2.49
CA GLU A 49 7.01 14.96 1.68
C GLU A 49 6.88 14.19 0.36
N PHE A 50 8.01 13.85 -0.29
CA PHE A 50 8.01 13.04 -1.50
C PHE A 50 7.53 11.61 -1.20
N ILE A 51 8.03 11.01 -0.12
CA ILE A 51 7.63 9.67 0.32
C ILE A 51 6.12 9.64 0.61
N LEU A 52 5.61 10.63 1.34
CA LEU A 52 4.18 10.76 1.62
C LEU A 52 3.37 10.91 0.34
N GLY A 53 3.83 11.74 -0.61
CA GLY A 53 3.18 11.91 -1.91
C GLY A 53 3.10 10.60 -2.71
N LEU A 54 4.19 9.81 -2.73
CA LEU A 54 4.25 8.52 -3.39
C LEU A 54 3.29 7.51 -2.73
N LEU A 55 3.30 7.43 -1.39
CA LEU A 55 2.38 6.56 -0.64
C LEU A 55 0.93 6.99 -0.81
N ASN A 56 0.64 8.30 -0.83
CA ASN A 56 -0.71 8.83 -1.12
C ASN A 56 -1.22 8.34 -2.47
N GLY A 57 -0.41 8.50 -3.53
CA GLY A 57 -0.77 8.05 -4.88
C GLY A 57 -0.96 6.54 -4.95
N TYR A 58 0.01 5.78 -4.42
CA TYR A 58 -0.02 4.32 -4.46
C TYR A 58 -1.24 3.74 -3.74
N PHE A 59 -1.49 4.12 -2.49
CA PHE A 59 -2.62 3.61 -1.73
C PHE A 59 -3.98 4.16 -2.21
N SER A 60 -4.00 5.32 -2.86
CA SER A 60 -5.21 5.81 -3.52
C SER A 60 -5.61 4.93 -4.70
N GLY A 61 -4.66 4.46 -5.50
CA GLY A 61 -4.89 3.53 -6.61
C GLY A 61 -5.13 2.10 -6.10
N ASP A 62 -4.08 1.46 -5.64
CA ASP A 62 -4.02 0.02 -5.38
C ASP A 62 -4.29 -0.35 -3.90
N GLY A 63 -4.46 0.64 -3.02
CA GLY A 63 -4.74 0.41 -1.60
C GLY A 63 -6.21 0.09 -1.31
N SER A 64 -6.42 -0.64 -0.22
CA SER A 64 -7.73 -0.94 0.35
C SER A 64 -7.75 -0.64 1.85
N VAL A 65 -8.89 -0.10 2.32
CA VAL A 65 -9.13 0.16 3.75
C VAL A 65 -10.33 -0.64 4.19
N ASN A 66 -10.11 -1.58 5.11
CA ASN A 66 -11.18 -2.43 5.66
C ASN A 66 -11.07 -2.49 7.19
N GLY A 67 -12.05 -1.92 7.89
CA GLY A 67 -12.00 -1.79 9.34
C GLY A 67 -10.76 -1.01 9.80
N ASN A 68 -9.87 -1.64 10.57
CA ASN A 68 -8.62 -1.07 11.06
C ASN A 68 -7.39 -1.60 10.29
N THR A 69 -7.61 -2.23 9.15
CA THR A 69 -6.55 -2.75 8.29
C THR A 69 -6.46 -1.94 7.01
N ILE A 70 -5.26 -1.52 6.67
CA ILE A 70 -4.91 -0.93 5.38
C ILE A 70 -4.06 -1.96 4.65
N SER A 71 -4.36 -2.23 3.39
CA SER A 71 -3.64 -3.24 2.61
C SER A 71 -3.44 -2.81 1.17
N ALA A 72 -2.43 -3.38 0.54
CA ALA A 72 -2.22 -3.30 -0.90
C ALA A 72 -1.80 -4.68 -1.42
N THR A 73 -2.21 -5.01 -2.64
CA THR A 73 -1.92 -6.28 -3.28
C THR A 73 -1.20 -6.04 -4.60
N SER A 74 -0.15 -6.80 -4.87
CA SER A 74 0.57 -6.76 -6.14
C SER A 74 1.12 -8.12 -6.51
N VAL A 75 1.33 -8.36 -7.80
CA VAL A 75 2.11 -9.49 -8.30
C VAL A 75 3.62 -9.21 -8.28
N SER A 76 4.03 -7.94 -8.16
CA SER A 76 5.41 -7.55 -7.94
C SER A 76 5.74 -7.57 -6.46
N GLU A 77 6.53 -8.55 -6.02
CA GLU A 77 7.07 -8.62 -4.66
C GLU A 77 8.01 -7.43 -4.38
N ILE A 78 8.87 -7.12 -5.34
CA ILE A 78 9.85 -6.03 -5.24
C ILE A 78 9.16 -4.68 -5.00
N LEU A 79 8.05 -4.41 -5.69
CA LEU A 79 7.26 -3.21 -5.45
C LEU A 79 6.78 -3.14 -3.99
N LEU A 80 6.20 -4.22 -3.48
CA LEU A 80 5.66 -4.20 -2.11
C LEU A 80 6.75 -4.16 -1.04
N ILE A 81 7.91 -4.76 -1.28
CA ILE A 81 9.09 -4.59 -0.41
C ILE A 81 9.51 -3.12 -0.40
N GLY A 82 9.56 -2.46 -1.55
CA GLY A 82 9.85 -1.03 -1.63
C GLY A 82 8.83 -0.17 -0.88
N ILE A 83 7.54 -0.43 -1.06
CA ILE A 83 6.47 0.26 -0.32
C ILE A 83 6.59 0.01 1.20
N GLN A 84 6.93 -1.21 1.62
CA GLN A 84 7.18 -1.55 3.02
C GLN A 84 8.32 -0.70 3.61
N HIS A 85 9.42 -0.56 2.87
CA HIS A 85 10.55 0.28 3.29
C HIS A 85 10.15 1.77 3.38
N LEU A 86 9.36 2.29 2.44
CA LEU A 86 8.86 3.66 2.52
C LEU A 86 7.93 3.86 3.72
N CYS A 87 7.06 2.89 4.02
CA CYS A 87 6.24 2.91 5.23
C CYS A 87 7.10 2.94 6.49
N SER A 88 8.17 2.14 6.54
CA SER A 88 9.10 2.12 7.69
C SER A 88 9.79 3.48 7.89
N LYS A 89 10.14 4.19 6.81
CA LYS A 89 10.72 5.54 6.88
C LYS A 89 9.79 6.58 7.52
N ILE A 90 8.50 6.42 7.39
CA ILE A 90 7.51 7.28 8.07
C ILE A 90 7.05 6.71 9.41
N GLY A 91 7.74 5.70 9.96
CA GLY A 91 7.45 5.09 11.25
C GLY A 91 6.24 4.15 11.25
N VAL A 92 5.93 3.51 10.12
CA VAL A 92 4.81 2.57 9.99
C VAL A 92 5.32 1.16 9.69
N PHE A 93 5.07 0.23 10.60
CA PHE A 93 5.38 -1.18 10.39
C PHE A 93 4.32 -1.87 9.53
N CYS A 94 4.77 -2.68 8.56
CA CYS A 94 3.92 -3.43 7.63
C CYS A 94 4.33 -4.91 7.60
N THR A 95 3.35 -5.79 7.49
CA THR A 95 3.58 -7.20 7.19
C THR A 95 3.41 -7.48 5.70
N LEU A 96 4.26 -8.35 5.16
CA LEU A 96 4.17 -8.82 3.78
C LEU A 96 3.92 -10.32 3.77
N GLN A 97 2.92 -10.75 2.98
CA GLN A 97 2.53 -12.16 2.87
C GLN A 97 2.42 -12.56 1.40
N LYS A 98 2.84 -13.79 1.09
CA LYS A 98 2.57 -14.45 -0.20
C LYS A 98 1.21 -15.12 -0.15
N VAL A 99 0.42 -14.93 -1.20
CA VAL A 99 -0.92 -15.52 -1.34
C VAL A 99 -0.95 -16.35 -2.62
N GLN A 100 -1.24 -17.62 -2.45
CA GLN A 100 -1.36 -18.55 -3.58
C GLN A 100 -2.55 -18.15 -4.47
N PRO A 101 -2.44 -18.35 -5.78
CA PRO A 101 -3.57 -18.20 -6.69
C PRO A 101 -4.76 -19.05 -6.25
N SER A 102 -5.96 -18.57 -6.50
CA SER A 102 -7.19 -19.34 -6.24
C SER A 102 -7.20 -20.61 -7.10
N ILE A 103 -7.77 -21.69 -6.56
CA ILE A 103 -7.99 -22.95 -7.29
C ILE A 103 -8.77 -22.70 -8.60
N LYS A 104 -9.63 -21.67 -8.64
CA LYS A 104 -10.37 -21.27 -9.84
C LYS A 104 -9.48 -20.69 -10.94
N PHE A 105 -8.30 -20.17 -10.59
CA PHE A 105 -7.36 -19.52 -11.50
C PHE A 105 -5.93 -20.04 -11.25
N PRO A 106 -5.65 -21.33 -11.53
CA PRO A 106 -4.37 -21.96 -11.19
C PRO A 106 -3.17 -21.35 -11.92
N ASN A 107 -3.41 -20.74 -13.07
CA ASN A 107 -2.37 -20.08 -13.89
C ASN A 107 -2.20 -18.59 -13.56
N ALA A 108 -2.89 -18.06 -12.54
CA ALA A 108 -2.68 -16.70 -12.11
C ALA A 108 -1.31 -16.55 -11.43
N PHE A 109 -0.74 -15.35 -11.53
CA PHE A 109 0.51 -15.06 -10.85
C PHE A 109 0.36 -15.10 -9.34
N MET A 110 1.43 -15.51 -8.65
CA MET A 110 1.57 -15.36 -7.21
C MET A 110 1.27 -13.91 -6.81
N GLN A 111 0.45 -13.73 -5.82
CA GLN A 111 0.13 -12.40 -5.27
C GLN A 111 0.86 -12.18 -3.96
N HIS A 112 1.24 -10.93 -3.73
CA HIS A 112 1.81 -10.47 -2.49
C HIS A 112 0.86 -9.46 -1.88
N VAL A 113 0.66 -9.53 -0.57
CA VAL A 113 -0.24 -8.63 0.16
C VAL A 113 0.52 -7.96 1.28
N LEU A 114 0.62 -6.65 1.20
CA LEU A 114 1.13 -5.81 2.27
C LEU A 114 -0.03 -5.40 3.18
N ARG A 115 0.15 -5.52 4.50
CA ARG A 115 -0.86 -5.11 5.49
C ARG A 115 -0.27 -4.23 6.57
N ILE A 116 -1.04 -3.22 6.91
CA ILE A 116 -0.80 -2.29 8.03
C ILE A 116 -1.97 -2.47 8.99
N ASN A 117 -1.69 -2.90 10.22
CA ASN A 117 -2.72 -3.27 11.18
C ASN A 117 -2.60 -2.49 12.50
N GLY A 118 -3.70 -2.43 13.25
CA GLY A 118 -3.74 -2.00 14.64
C GLY A 118 -3.20 -0.58 14.85
N HIS A 119 -2.19 -0.44 15.69
CA HIS A 119 -1.56 0.84 16.02
C HIS A 119 -0.95 1.51 14.78
N TRP A 120 -0.29 0.74 13.93
CA TRP A 120 0.39 1.23 12.73
C TRP A 120 -0.57 1.80 11.70
N SER A 121 -1.79 1.26 11.61
CA SER A 121 -2.81 1.84 10.72
C SER A 121 -3.25 3.23 11.16
N LYS A 122 -3.20 3.55 12.45
CA LYS A 122 -3.48 4.90 12.96
C LYS A 122 -2.37 5.87 12.61
N ILE A 123 -1.10 5.45 12.79
CA ILE A 123 0.05 6.28 12.42
C ILE A 123 0.02 6.54 10.92
N PHE A 124 -0.23 5.53 10.11
CA PHE A 124 -0.39 5.69 8.67
C PHE A 124 -1.50 6.68 8.33
N ALA A 125 -2.69 6.50 8.91
CA ALA A 125 -3.86 7.33 8.65
C ALA A 125 -3.69 8.79 9.10
N SER A 126 -2.81 9.07 10.06
CA SER A 126 -2.50 10.44 10.47
C SER A 126 -1.54 11.17 9.51
N LYS A 127 -0.70 10.42 8.76
CA LYS A 127 0.32 10.97 7.88
C LYS A 127 -0.08 10.93 6.40
N VAL A 128 -0.69 9.83 5.95
CA VAL A 128 -1.02 9.57 4.54
C VAL A 128 -2.46 9.98 4.27
N LYS A 129 -2.66 10.71 3.16
CA LYS A 129 -3.98 11.13 2.69
C LYS A 129 -4.29 10.40 1.37
N MET A 130 -5.51 9.91 1.22
CA MET A 130 -5.95 9.28 -0.01
C MET A 130 -6.72 10.27 -0.88
N ILE A 131 -6.46 10.23 -2.18
CA ILE A 131 -7.11 11.11 -3.16
C ILE A 131 -8.59 10.70 -3.33
N GLU A 132 -8.87 9.39 -3.27
CA GLU A 132 -10.23 8.87 -3.38
C GLU A 132 -11.03 9.14 -2.10
N ASN A 133 -12.09 9.92 -2.20
CA ASN A 133 -12.93 10.33 -1.06
C ASN A 133 -13.47 9.14 -0.23
N LYS A 134 -13.92 8.06 -0.88
CA LYS A 134 -14.45 6.88 -0.18
C LYS A 134 -13.38 6.20 0.68
N LYS A 135 -12.14 6.08 0.16
CA LYS A 135 -11.01 5.52 0.92
C LYS A 135 -10.58 6.48 2.02
N GLN A 136 -10.53 7.79 1.75
CA GLN A 136 -10.18 8.80 2.75
C GLN A 136 -11.17 8.81 3.93
N LEU A 137 -12.48 8.72 3.67
CA LEU A 137 -13.48 8.62 4.74
C LEU A 137 -13.29 7.38 5.62
N LYS A 138 -12.93 6.23 5.02
CA LYS A 138 -12.59 5.02 5.79
C LYS A 138 -11.33 5.21 6.63
N LEU A 139 -10.33 5.89 6.07
CA LEU A 139 -9.07 6.19 6.75
C LEU A 139 -9.31 7.11 7.97
N ASN A 140 -10.13 8.14 7.83
CA ASN A 140 -10.50 9.05 8.92
C ASN A 140 -11.15 8.29 10.08
N LYS A 141 -12.01 7.30 9.80
CA LYS A 141 -12.63 6.46 10.83
C LYS A 141 -11.64 5.64 11.64
N ILE A 142 -10.45 5.32 11.08
CA ILE A 142 -9.38 4.65 11.82
C ILE A 142 -8.79 5.60 12.89
N VAL A 143 -8.61 6.87 12.55
CA VAL A 143 -8.09 7.89 13.47
C VAL A 143 -9.10 8.15 14.60
N GLU A 144 -10.39 8.29 14.26
CA GLU A 144 -11.46 8.59 15.22
C GLU A 144 -11.69 7.49 16.26
N LYS A 145 -11.45 6.22 15.90
CA LYS A 145 -11.57 5.08 16.81
C LYS A 145 -10.44 5.07 17.86
N SER A 146 -10.46 6.03 18.77
CA SER A 146 -9.35 6.31 19.71
C SER A 146 -9.14 5.28 20.83
N LYS A 147 -10.00 4.29 21.02
CA LYS A 147 -9.93 3.34 22.14
C LYS A 147 -9.71 1.91 21.69
N VAL A 148 -8.49 1.56 21.32
CA VAL A 148 -8.07 0.17 21.33
C VAL A 148 -6.86 0.04 22.25
N LYS A 149 -7.12 -0.29 23.52
CA LYS A 149 -6.10 -0.92 24.38
C LYS A 149 -5.78 -2.26 23.74
N ARG A 150 -4.78 -2.32 22.88
CA ARG A 150 -4.22 -3.60 22.45
C ARG A 150 -2.85 -3.72 23.07
N HIS A 151 -2.59 -4.87 23.67
CA HIS A 151 -1.24 -5.28 23.99
C HIS A 151 -0.44 -5.24 22.68
N ILE A 152 0.49 -4.32 22.60
CA ILE A 152 1.51 -4.34 21.56
C ILE A 152 2.44 -5.46 22.01
N ASN A 153 2.45 -6.56 21.28
CA ASN A 153 3.35 -7.69 21.58
C ASN A 153 4.81 -7.39 21.19
N TYR A 154 5.10 -6.14 20.83
CA TYR A 154 6.43 -5.69 20.48
C TYR A 154 6.87 -4.63 21.47
N ASP A 155 8.04 -4.78 22.02
CA ASP A 155 8.67 -3.71 22.76
C ASP A 155 9.17 -2.65 21.77
N THR A 156 8.86 -1.40 22.01
CA THR A 156 9.27 -0.28 21.17
C THR A 156 10.14 0.66 21.97
N GLN A 157 11.39 0.78 21.57
CA GLN A 157 12.28 1.81 22.11
C GLN A 157 12.57 2.84 21.03
N GLU A 158 12.18 4.07 21.27
CA GLU A 158 12.31 5.18 20.32
C GLU A 158 11.66 4.85 18.95
N ASN A 159 12.48 4.65 17.90
CA ASN A 159 12.03 4.34 16.55
C ASN A 159 12.30 2.88 16.15
N VAL A 160 12.59 2.01 17.11
CA VAL A 160 12.91 0.60 16.87
C VAL A 160 11.82 -0.30 17.42
N VAL A 161 11.41 -1.27 16.64
CA VAL A 161 10.53 -2.37 17.07
C VAL A 161 11.43 -3.53 17.47
N LEU A 162 11.38 -3.93 18.73
CA LEU A 162 12.14 -5.09 19.24
C LEU A 162 11.25 -6.34 19.07
N ASP A 163 11.71 -7.28 18.27
CA ASP A 163 11.07 -8.58 18.07
C ASP A 163 11.94 -9.67 18.68
N PRO A 164 11.48 -10.41 19.71
CA PRO A 164 12.26 -11.43 20.35
C PRO A 164 12.49 -12.61 19.41
N ILE A 165 13.73 -13.06 19.27
CA ILE A 165 14.07 -14.30 18.58
C ILE A 165 13.67 -15.46 19.48
N LEU A 166 12.63 -16.19 19.12
CA LEU A 166 12.07 -17.28 19.93
C LEU A 166 12.83 -18.61 19.76
N SER A 167 13.53 -18.79 18.63
CA SER A 167 14.41 -19.94 18.37
C SER A 167 15.39 -19.61 17.25
N ILE A 168 16.57 -20.22 17.28
CA ILE A 168 17.53 -20.27 16.18
C ILE A 168 17.59 -21.71 15.68
#